data_292edfd0520b259ddba73153a053a8be
#
_entry.id   292edfd0520b259ddba73153a053a8be
#
_cell.length_a   1.000
_cell.length_b   1.000
_cell.length_c   1.000
_cell.angle_alpha   90.00
_cell.angle_beta   90.00
_cell.angle_gamma   90.00
#
_symmetry.space_group_name_H-M   'P 1'
#
loop_
_entity.id
_entity.type
_entity.pdbx_description
1 polymer ?
#
loop_
_entity_poly.entity_id
_entity_poly.type
_entity_poly.pdbx_seq_one_letter_code
_entity_poly.pdbx_strand_id
1 'polypeptide(L)'
;MKALRTIKPKWFLMENVEGLLTAKGGQYLFEAAKAFIALGYRIRIEKIYAQEFGVPQRRKRVLIVGNRLGKGFTFPEPTIKLNGRIFRNSDVTLEHAIGGLPKAAASKDVELPYMAPPKDQFEAYLRGTSGAIKEHFCPSMSEIQLQRIMALSPGQTMKDMPEHLQHDSFKKRANRRVMDGTPTEKRGGSPSGLKRLIISEPCLTITGAATREFIHPFRERKQ
;
A
#
# COMPACT_ATOMS: atom_id res chain seq x y z
N MET A 1 12.81 9.81 -18.57
CA MET A 1 13.47 9.87 -19.92
C MET A 1 14.68 10.80 -19.96
N LYS A 2 14.58 12.09 -19.51
CA LYS A 2 15.71 13.02 -19.51
C LYS A 2 16.95 12.44 -18.79
N ALA A 3 16.77 11.91 -17.58
CA ALA A 3 17.88 11.30 -16.80
C ALA A 3 18.58 10.16 -17.56
N LEU A 4 17.85 9.25 -18.20
CA LEU A 4 18.44 8.14 -18.97
C LEU A 4 19.26 8.63 -20.18
N ARG A 5 18.81 9.71 -20.85
CA ARG A 5 19.54 10.30 -21.97
C ARG A 5 20.86 10.93 -21.53
N THR A 6 20.86 11.57 -20.35
CA THR A 6 22.04 12.29 -19.83
C THR A 6 23.03 11.34 -19.16
N ILE A 7 22.55 10.52 -18.21
CA ILE A 7 23.39 9.65 -17.36
C ILE A 7 23.83 8.38 -18.12
N LYS A 8 22.97 7.87 -19.01
CA LYS A 8 23.20 6.64 -19.77
C LYS A 8 23.65 5.46 -18.90
N PRO A 9 22.94 5.13 -17.79
CA PRO A 9 23.35 4.08 -16.88
C PRO A 9 23.41 2.73 -17.60
N LYS A 10 24.27 1.82 -17.14
CA LYS A 10 24.32 0.45 -17.66
C LYS A 10 23.05 -0.32 -17.40
N TRP A 11 22.43 -0.09 -16.23
CA TRP A 11 21.15 -0.65 -15.79
C TRP A 11 20.26 0.44 -15.23
N PHE A 12 18.95 0.26 -15.38
CA PHE A 12 17.96 1.05 -14.65
C PHE A 12 16.82 0.16 -14.15
N LEU A 13 16.21 0.57 -13.06
CA LEU A 13 14.94 0.08 -12.56
C LEU A 13 13.96 1.26 -12.49
N MET A 14 12.78 1.08 -13.05
CA MET A 14 11.66 2.01 -12.94
C MET A 14 10.48 1.29 -12.28
N GLU A 15 9.94 1.87 -11.22
CA GLU A 15 8.74 1.40 -10.53
C GLU A 15 7.57 2.34 -10.84
N ASN A 16 6.39 1.75 -11.03
CA ASN A 16 5.16 2.51 -11.21
C ASN A 16 3.95 1.72 -10.68
N VAL A 17 2.80 2.42 -10.60
CA VAL A 17 1.52 1.81 -10.23
C VAL A 17 0.95 0.97 -11.37
N GLU A 18 0.08 0.00 -11.02
CA GLU A 18 -0.60 -0.88 -11.99
C GLU A 18 -1.31 -0.12 -13.12
N GLY A 19 -1.84 1.07 -12.81
CA GLY A 19 -2.53 1.92 -13.80
C GLY A 19 -1.69 2.29 -15.03
N LEU A 20 -0.35 2.21 -14.95
CA LEU A 20 0.52 2.42 -16.10
C LEU A 20 0.22 1.44 -17.24
N LEU A 21 -0.18 0.20 -16.93
CA LEU A 21 -0.49 -0.83 -17.92
C LEU A 21 -1.71 -0.50 -18.77
N THR A 22 -2.68 0.22 -18.21
CA THR A 22 -4.00 0.46 -18.82
C THR A 22 -4.26 1.91 -19.16
N ALA A 23 -3.46 2.84 -18.67
CA ALA A 23 -3.63 4.27 -18.91
C ALA A 23 -3.62 4.58 -20.41
N LYS A 24 -4.66 5.26 -20.90
CA LYS A 24 -4.93 5.49 -22.32
C LYS A 24 -4.79 4.21 -23.18
N GLY A 25 -5.38 3.11 -22.74
CA GLY A 25 -5.28 1.85 -23.47
C GLY A 25 -3.86 1.26 -23.55
N GLY A 26 -2.97 1.61 -22.60
CA GLY A 26 -1.57 1.16 -22.60
C GLY A 26 -0.60 2.05 -23.40
N GLN A 27 -1.08 3.11 -24.02
CA GLN A 27 -0.26 4.00 -24.86
C GLN A 27 0.96 4.56 -24.13
N TYR A 28 0.80 4.98 -22.86
CA TYR A 28 1.91 5.53 -22.08
C TYR A 28 3.04 4.54 -21.86
N LEU A 29 2.69 3.28 -21.56
CA LEU A 29 3.68 2.22 -21.41
C LEU A 29 4.39 1.93 -22.73
N PHE A 30 3.63 1.87 -23.85
CA PHE A 30 4.16 1.63 -25.18
C PHE A 30 5.15 2.72 -25.60
N GLU A 31 4.80 3.99 -25.42
CA GLU A 31 5.68 5.12 -25.75
C GLU A 31 6.94 5.14 -24.89
N ALA A 32 6.80 4.83 -23.60
CA ALA A 32 7.96 4.70 -22.71
C ALA A 32 8.88 3.56 -23.13
N ALA A 33 8.33 2.39 -23.47
CA ALA A 33 9.08 1.24 -23.96
C ALA A 33 9.83 1.55 -25.26
N LYS A 34 9.17 2.15 -26.24
CA LYS A 34 9.81 2.63 -27.49
C LYS A 34 10.99 3.54 -27.19
N ALA A 35 10.80 4.49 -26.30
CA ALA A 35 11.83 5.45 -25.97
C ALA A 35 13.02 4.80 -25.22
N PHE A 36 12.82 3.80 -24.38
CA PHE A 36 13.89 3.04 -23.74
C PHE A 36 14.70 2.24 -24.80
N ILE A 37 14.00 1.56 -25.71
CA ILE A 37 14.62 0.79 -26.80
C ILE A 37 15.42 1.71 -27.72
N ALA A 38 14.87 2.87 -28.10
CA ALA A 38 15.58 3.85 -28.90
C ALA A 38 16.85 4.42 -28.23
N LEU A 39 16.95 4.36 -26.90
CA LEU A 39 18.14 4.70 -26.14
C LEU A 39 19.14 3.54 -25.99
N GLY A 40 18.89 2.40 -26.66
CA GLY A 40 19.74 1.22 -26.65
C GLY A 40 19.54 0.31 -25.45
N TYR A 41 18.42 0.41 -24.73
CA TYR A 41 18.10 -0.47 -23.62
C TYR A 41 17.31 -1.69 -24.08
N ARG A 42 17.73 -2.87 -23.68
CA ARG A 42 16.90 -4.07 -23.63
C ARG A 42 16.08 -4.01 -22.34
N ILE A 43 14.75 -4.14 -22.42
CA ILE A 43 13.84 -3.99 -21.29
C ILE A 43 13.10 -5.28 -20.96
N ARG A 44 12.79 -5.47 -19.70
CA ARG A 44 11.85 -6.45 -19.18
C ARG A 44 10.84 -5.73 -18.32
N ILE A 45 9.55 -6.03 -18.53
CA ILE A 45 8.42 -5.42 -17.80
C ILE A 45 7.72 -6.55 -17.07
N GLU A 46 7.46 -6.36 -15.78
CA GLU A 46 6.74 -7.31 -14.95
C GLU A 46 5.78 -6.60 -14.00
N LYS A 47 4.61 -7.21 -13.81
CA LYS A 47 3.66 -6.80 -12.77
C LYS A 47 3.86 -7.69 -11.56
N ILE A 48 4.21 -7.11 -10.44
CA ILE A 48 4.47 -7.83 -9.20
C ILE A 48 3.40 -7.52 -8.13
N TYR A 49 3.20 -8.49 -7.28
CA TYR A 49 2.38 -8.39 -6.07
C TYR A 49 3.32 -8.54 -4.87
N ALA A 50 3.42 -7.50 -4.05
CA ALA A 50 4.35 -7.50 -2.92
C ALA A 50 4.13 -8.68 -1.96
N GLN A 51 2.89 -9.16 -1.84
CA GLN A 51 2.51 -10.32 -1.04
C GLN A 51 3.23 -11.61 -1.47
N GLU A 52 3.45 -11.79 -2.77
CA GLU A 52 4.15 -12.96 -3.32
C GLU A 52 5.62 -13.02 -2.89
N PHE A 53 6.13 -11.91 -2.36
CA PHE A 53 7.49 -11.75 -1.85
C PHE A 53 7.53 -11.57 -0.33
N GLY A 54 6.49 -11.99 0.40
CA GLY A 54 6.46 -11.97 1.85
C GLY A 54 6.15 -10.61 2.48
N VAL A 55 5.69 -9.62 1.72
CA VAL A 55 5.27 -8.32 2.26
C VAL A 55 3.80 -8.37 2.70
N PRO A 56 3.46 -8.07 3.96
CA PRO A 56 2.08 -8.14 4.46
C PRO A 56 1.21 -6.97 3.98
N GLN A 57 1.26 -6.70 2.68
CA GLN A 57 0.54 -5.59 2.05
C GLN A 57 0.03 -5.94 0.66
N ARG A 58 -1.23 -5.65 0.38
CA ARG A 58 -1.85 -5.78 -0.95
C ARG A 58 -1.35 -4.66 -1.86
N ARG A 59 -0.10 -4.78 -2.31
CA ARG A 59 0.57 -3.77 -3.13
C ARG A 59 0.95 -4.35 -4.49
N LYS A 60 0.34 -3.80 -5.53
CA LYS A 60 0.65 -4.14 -6.93
C LYS A 60 1.53 -3.07 -7.53
N ARG A 61 2.58 -3.48 -8.23
CA ARG A 61 3.50 -2.57 -8.92
C ARG A 61 3.88 -3.12 -10.29
N VAL A 62 4.22 -2.21 -11.17
CA VAL A 62 4.85 -2.50 -12.46
C VAL A 62 6.30 -2.12 -12.35
N LEU A 63 7.18 -3.08 -12.57
CA LEU A 63 8.63 -2.86 -12.61
C LEU A 63 9.10 -2.96 -14.06
N ILE A 64 9.94 -2.02 -14.46
CA ILE A 64 10.62 -2.03 -15.74
C ILE A 64 12.12 -2.03 -15.45
N VAL A 65 12.78 -3.13 -15.82
CA VAL A 65 14.24 -3.25 -15.74
C VAL A 65 14.80 -3.10 -17.14
N GLY A 66 15.80 -2.27 -17.30
CA GLY A 66 16.48 -2.11 -18.58
C GLY A 66 17.99 -2.11 -18.47
N ASN A 67 18.69 -2.67 -19.48
CA ASN A 67 20.12 -2.61 -19.57
C ASN A 67 20.62 -2.33 -21.00
N ARG A 68 21.80 -1.74 -21.10
CA ARG A 68 22.50 -1.44 -22.37
C ARG A 68 23.62 -2.42 -22.67
N LEU A 69 23.72 -3.51 -21.89
CA LEU A 69 24.79 -4.50 -21.98
C LEU A 69 24.39 -5.72 -22.84
N GLY A 70 23.19 -5.72 -23.42
CA GLY A 70 22.62 -6.86 -24.14
C GLY A 70 22.31 -8.07 -23.28
N LYS A 71 22.41 -7.96 -21.94
CA LYS A 71 22.18 -9.07 -21.00
C LYS A 71 20.68 -9.34 -20.81
N GLY A 72 20.35 -10.61 -20.61
CA GLY A 72 19.02 -11.00 -20.13
C GLY A 72 18.81 -10.56 -18.68
N PHE A 73 17.56 -10.35 -18.31
CA PHE A 73 17.13 -10.17 -16.93
C PHE A 73 15.88 -11.00 -16.67
N THR A 74 15.89 -11.74 -15.57
CA THR A 74 14.72 -12.50 -15.10
C THR A 74 14.37 -11.98 -13.71
N PHE A 75 13.10 -11.69 -13.49
CA PHE A 75 12.63 -11.35 -12.15
C PHE A 75 12.73 -12.57 -11.23
N PRO A 76 12.98 -12.35 -9.94
CA PRO A 76 12.95 -13.44 -8.97
C PRO A 76 11.59 -14.15 -8.98
N GLU A 77 11.60 -15.46 -8.80
CA GLU A 77 10.35 -16.20 -8.63
C GLU A 77 9.68 -15.82 -7.30
N PRO A 78 8.35 -15.71 -7.28
CA PRO A 78 7.61 -15.49 -6.05
C PRO A 78 7.90 -16.57 -5.01
N THR A 79 8.16 -16.16 -3.78
CA THR A 79 8.37 -17.07 -2.64
C THR A 79 7.06 -17.64 -2.10
N ILE A 80 5.94 -16.94 -2.34
CA ILE A 80 4.60 -17.33 -1.94
C ILE A 80 3.72 -17.40 -3.19
N LYS A 81 3.16 -18.57 -3.49
CA LYS A 81 2.21 -18.72 -4.60
C LYS A 81 0.82 -18.32 -4.14
N LEU A 82 0.29 -17.29 -4.72
CA LEU A 82 -1.09 -16.86 -4.48
C LEU A 82 -2.03 -17.70 -5.37
N ASN A 83 -2.84 -18.55 -4.75
CA ASN A 83 -3.84 -19.36 -5.46
C ASN A 83 -5.01 -18.47 -5.89
N GLY A 84 -5.04 -18.09 -7.17
CA GLY A 84 -6.13 -17.34 -7.79
C GLY A 84 -6.09 -15.83 -7.55
N ARG A 85 -7.05 -15.12 -8.14
CA ARG A 85 -7.19 -13.66 -8.04
C ARG A 85 -7.73 -13.15 -6.71
N ILE A 86 -8.18 -14.05 -5.85
CA ILE A 86 -8.70 -13.73 -4.53
C ILE A 86 -7.63 -14.14 -3.54
N PHE A 87 -7.02 -13.14 -2.89
CA PHE A 87 -6.02 -13.30 -1.84
C PHE A 87 -6.68 -13.90 -0.58
N ARG A 88 -6.94 -15.19 -0.60
CA ARG A 88 -7.33 -15.96 0.57
C ARG A 88 -6.09 -16.70 1.05
N ASN A 89 -5.75 -16.51 2.33
CA ASN A 89 -4.64 -17.18 3.02
C ASN A 89 -3.25 -16.91 2.42
N SER A 90 -2.81 -15.65 2.42
CA SER A 90 -1.37 -15.43 2.43
C SER A 90 -0.90 -15.68 3.86
N ASP A 91 0.14 -16.49 4.04
CA ASP A 91 0.77 -16.73 5.36
C ASP A 91 1.38 -15.45 5.96
N VAL A 92 1.33 -14.34 5.23
CA VAL A 92 1.86 -13.04 5.64
C VAL A 92 0.72 -12.04 5.79
N THR A 93 0.23 -11.92 7.00
CA THR A 93 -0.87 -11.03 7.39
C THR A 93 -0.37 -9.81 8.14
N LEU A 94 -1.28 -8.87 8.38
CA LEU A 94 -0.98 -7.71 9.21
C LEU A 94 -0.61 -8.12 10.65
N GLU A 95 -1.15 -9.23 11.16
CA GLU A 95 -0.82 -9.78 12.47
C GLU A 95 0.67 -10.11 12.61
N HIS A 96 1.27 -10.72 11.59
CA HIS A 96 2.71 -11.00 11.58
C HIS A 96 3.56 -9.73 11.66
N ALA A 97 3.06 -8.61 11.11
CA ALA A 97 3.81 -7.37 11.10
C ALA A 97 3.64 -6.52 12.37
N ILE A 98 2.43 -6.45 12.92
CA ILE A 98 2.11 -5.52 14.01
C ILE A 98 1.47 -6.17 15.24
N GLY A 99 1.17 -7.46 15.21
CA GLY A 99 0.49 -8.17 16.32
C GLY A 99 1.29 -8.17 17.63
N GLY A 100 2.61 -8.12 17.55
CA GLY A 100 3.51 -8.05 18.70
C GLY A 100 3.79 -6.64 19.23
N LEU A 101 3.25 -5.59 18.61
CA LEU A 101 3.46 -4.22 19.07
C LEU A 101 2.64 -3.96 20.35
N PRO A 102 3.22 -3.26 21.35
CA PRO A 102 2.49 -2.81 22.54
C PRO A 102 1.47 -1.73 22.16
N LYS A 103 0.70 -1.28 23.17
CA LYS A 103 -0.15 -0.10 23.02
C LYS A 103 0.72 1.12 22.70
N ALA A 104 0.27 1.94 21.74
CA ALA A 104 0.98 3.16 21.37
C ALA A 104 1.12 4.12 22.56
N ALA A 105 2.25 4.81 22.62
CA ALA A 105 2.50 5.87 23.60
C ALA A 105 1.65 7.12 23.35
N ALA A 106 1.54 7.99 24.33
CA ALA A 106 0.89 9.28 24.19
C ALA A 106 1.77 10.32 23.45
N SER A 107 3.10 10.13 23.43
CA SER A 107 4.08 11.02 22.83
C SER A 107 5.05 10.24 21.93
N LYS A 108 5.54 10.90 20.87
CA LYS A 108 6.51 10.33 19.93
C LYS A 108 7.89 10.07 20.55
N ASP A 109 8.22 10.76 21.62
CA ASP A 109 9.53 10.71 22.24
C ASP A 109 9.68 9.55 23.24
N VAL A 110 8.62 8.77 23.41
CA VAL A 110 8.61 7.59 24.30
C VAL A 110 9.08 6.36 23.54
N GLU A 111 10.14 5.72 24.04
CA GLU A 111 10.54 4.40 23.58
C GLU A 111 9.76 3.32 24.37
N LEU A 112 9.20 2.36 23.66
CA LEU A 112 8.42 1.28 24.25
C LEU A 112 9.18 -0.05 24.18
N PRO A 113 9.22 -0.84 25.26
CA PRO A 113 9.81 -2.17 25.20
C PRO A 113 8.90 -3.14 24.44
N TYR A 114 9.49 -4.15 23.82
CA TYR A 114 8.74 -5.32 23.38
C TYR A 114 8.31 -6.13 24.62
N MET A 115 7.03 -6.50 24.69
CA MET A 115 6.45 -7.18 25.87
C MET A 115 6.67 -8.70 25.85
N ALA A 116 7.10 -9.26 24.73
CA ALA A 116 7.35 -10.67 24.53
C ALA A 116 8.43 -10.91 23.45
N PRO A 117 9.08 -12.07 23.41
CA PRO A 117 9.93 -12.45 22.30
C PRO A 117 9.15 -12.47 20.98
N PRO A 118 9.82 -12.34 19.80
CA PRO A 118 9.16 -12.41 18.52
C PRO A 118 8.48 -13.77 18.34
N LYS A 119 7.27 -13.77 17.77
CA LYS A 119 6.46 -14.98 17.58
C LYS A 119 7.01 -15.89 16.49
N ASP A 120 7.66 -15.28 15.48
CA ASP A 120 8.19 -15.96 14.29
C ASP A 120 9.43 -15.24 13.74
N GLN A 121 10.03 -15.85 12.70
CA GLN A 121 11.21 -15.28 12.06
C GLN A 121 10.95 -13.95 11.36
N PHE A 122 9.74 -13.73 10.86
CA PHE A 122 9.39 -12.48 10.19
C PHE A 122 9.29 -11.33 11.19
N GLU A 123 8.64 -11.56 12.34
CA GLU A 123 8.61 -10.59 13.42
C GLU A 123 10.02 -10.31 13.98
N ALA A 124 10.85 -11.34 14.13
CA ALA A 124 12.25 -11.19 14.52
C ALA A 124 13.03 -10.32 13.51
N TYR A 125 12.83 -10.56 12.24
CA TYR A 125 13.43 -9.76 11.17
C TYR A 125 12.98 -8.29 11.23
N LEU A 126 11.69 -8.01 11.44
CA LEU A 126 11.16 -6.64 11.55
C LEU A 126 11.69 -5.91 12.78
N ARG A 127 11.87 -6.60 13.88
CA ARG A 127 12.44 -6.02 15.13
C ARG A 127 13.94 -5.71 14.99
N GLY A 128 14.64 -6.46 14.15
CA GLY A 128 16.08 -6.33 13.97
C GLY A 128 16.83 -6.53 15.29
N THR A 129 17.81 -5.69 15.53
CA THR A 129 18.61 -5.66 16.78
C THR A 129 18.08 -4.65 17.81
N SER A 130 17.00 -3.96 17.51
CA SER A 130 16.45 -2.96 18.42
C SER A 130 15.72 -3.62 19.59
N GLY A 131 16.13 -3.27 20.80
CA GLY A 131 15.43 -3.69 22.03
C GLY A 131 14.16 -2.88 22.33
N ALA A 132 13.91 -1.80 21.60
CA ALA A 132 12.82 -0.86 21.83
C ALA A 132 12.18 -0.38 20.54
N ILE A 133 10.91 0.00 20.65
CA ILE A 133 10.09 0.55 19.56
C ILE A 133 10.08 2.06 19.70
N LYS A 134 10.50 2.74 18.64
CA LYS A 134 10.53 4.20 18.53
C LYS A 134 9.37 4.70 17.69
N GLU A 135 8.96 5.94 17.92
CA GLU A 135 7.92 6.63 17.15
C GLU A 135 6.56 5.87 17.08
N HIS A 136 6.33 4.97 18.02
CA HIS A 136 5.06 4.26 18.15
C HIS A 136 4.13 4.99 19.09
N PHE A 137 3.48 6.02 18.61
CA PHE A 137 2.62 6.88 19.41
C PHE A 137 1.28 7.15 18.73
N CYS A 138 0.29 7.54 19.53
CA CYS A 138 -1.00 7.97 19.05
C CYS A 138 -1.17 9.47 19.31
N PRO A 139 -1.31 10.31 18.29
CA PRO A 139 -1.58 11.72 18.47
C PRO A 139 -2.95 11.92 19.15
N SER A 140 -3.14 13.05 19.82
CA SER A 140 -4.44 13.43 20.36
C SER A 140 -5.48 13.52 19.25
N MET A 141 -6.67 13.00 19.51
CA MET A 141 -7.77 12.99 18.57
C MET A 141 -8.95 13.79 19.12
N SER A 142 -9.66 14.48 18.23
CA SER A 142 -10.92 15.10 18.59
C SER A 142 -12.00 14.05 18.88
N GLU A 143 -13.02 14.42 19.63
CA GLU A 143 -14.13 13.53 19.97
C GLU A 143 -14.79 12.92 18.71
N ILE A 144 -15.03 13.72 17.69
CA ILE A 144 -15.60 13.24 16.42
C ILE A 144 -14.70 12.22 15.70
N GLN A 145 -13.37 12.36 15.81
CA GLN A 145 -12.45 11.36 15.28
C GLN A 145 -12.54 10.05 16.05
N LEU A 146 -12.63 10.10 17.36
CA LEU A 146 -12.82 8.91 18.21
C LEU A 146 -14.15 8.22 17.90
N GLN A 147 -15.25 8.97 17.78
CA GLN A 147 -16.56 8.42 17.41
C GLN A 147 -16.50 7.71 16.05
N ARG A 148 -15.84 8.30 15.06
CA ARG A 148 -15.62 7.68 13.75
C ARG A 148 -14.83 6.38 13.82
N ILE A 149 -13.78 6.36 14.62
CA ILE A 149 -12.96 5.17 14.82
C ILE A 149 -13.78 4.06 15.49
N MET A 150 -14.56 4.39 16.51
CA MET A 150 -15.39 3.43 17.24
C MET A 150 -16.57 2.91 16.43
N ALA A 151 -17.07 3.68 15.48
CA ALA A 151 -18.21 3.30 14.64
C ALA A 151 -17.91 2.21 13.61
N LEU A 152 -16.62 1.97 13.29
CA LEU A 152 -16.22 0.99 12.27
C LEU A 152 -15.76 -0.31 12.91
N SER A 153 -16.23 -1.44 12.41
CA SER A 153 -15.71 -2.78 12.67
C SER A 153 -14.58 -3.14 11.69
N PRO A 154 -13.73 -4.16 11.98
CA PRO A 154 -12.72 -4.63 11.04
C PRO A 154 -13.30 -4.91 9.65
N GLY A 155 -12.64 -4.42 8.62
CA GLY A 155 -13.07 -4.52 7.22
C GLY A 155 -14.06 -3.44 6.76
N GLN A 156 -14.68 -2.72 7.69
CA GLN A 156 -15.60 -1.64 7.35
C GLN A 156 -14.87 -0.36 6.91
N THR A 157 -15.59 0.45 6.18
CA THR A 157 -15.11 1.68 5.56
C THR A 157 -16.04 2.84 5.87
N MET A 158 -15.67 4.05 5.46
CA MET A 158 -16.52 5.25 5.60
C MET A 158 -17.96 5.06 5.05
N LYS A 159 -18.18 4.14 4.10
CA LYS A 159 -19.51 3.85 3.56
C LYS A 159 -20.44 3.19 4.57
N ASP A 160 -19.87 2.39 5.47
CA ASP A 160 -20.59 1.62 6.47
C ASP A 160 -20.85 2.44 7.73
N MET A 161 -20.35 3.65 7.76
CA MET A 161 -20.48 4.58 8.88
C MET A 161 -21.81 5.32 8.84
N PRO A 162 -22.44 5.58 10.00
CA PRO A 162 -23.62 6.44 10.08
C PRO A 162 -23.39 7.78 9.40
N GLU A 163 -24.41 8.29 8.70
CA GLU A 163 -24.26 9.46 7.82
C GLU A 163 -23.75 10.71 8.57
N HIS A 164 -24.18 10.93 9.80
CA HIS A 164 -23.75 12.08 10.62
C HIS A 164 -22.27 12.04 10.99
N LEU A 165 -21.63 10.86 10.96
CA LEU A 165 -20.20 10.68 11.21
C LEU A 165 -19.36 10.73 9.93
N GLN A 166 -19.97 10.62 8.74
CA GLN A 166 -19.22 10.68 7.49
C GLN A 166 -18.64 12.07 7.25
N HIS A 167 -17.45 12.11 6.63
CA HIS A 167 -16.84 13.37 6.22
C HIS A 167 -17.60 14.03 5.09
N ASP A 168 -17.77 15.35 5.13
CA ASP A 168 -18.40 16.11 4.05
C ASP A 168 -17.70 15.93 2.71
N SER A 169 -16.37 15.84 2.72
CA SER A 169 -15.59 15.55 1.51
C SER A 169 -15.89 14.16 0.93
N PHE A 170 -16.24 13.18 1.78
CA PHE A 170 -16.66 11.86 1.33
C PHE A 170 -18.05 11.93 0.68
N LYS A 171 -19.02 12.57 1.35
CA LYS A 171 -20.39 12.79 0.84
C LYS A 171 -20.35 13.53 -0.51
N LYS A 172 -19.59 14.63 -0.61
CA LYS A 172 -19.43 15.40 -1.84
C LYS A 172 -18.82 14.59 -2.99
N ARG A 173 -17.91 13.66 -2.72
CA ARG A 173 -17.31 12.78 -3.74
C ARG A 173 -18.24 11.64 -4.13
N ALA A 174 -18.98 11.06 -3.19
CA ALA A 174 -19.99 10.05 -3.47
C ALA A 174 -21.06 10.58 -4.43
N ASN A 175 -21.49 11.83 -4.23
CA ASN A 175 -22.50 12.49 -5.06
C ASN A 175 -21.96 12.99 -6.41
N ARG A 176 -20.63 13.04 -6.63
CA ARG A 176 -20.01 13.44 -7.92
C ARG A 176 -19.87 12.30 -8.93
N ARG A 177 -20.34 11.11 -8.64
CA ARG A 177 -20.46 10.04 -9.61
C ARG A 177 -21.69 10.27 -10.49
N VAL A 178 -21.62 11.24 -11.35
CA VAL A 178 -22.55 11.34 -12.48
C VAL A 178 -22.03 10.35 -13.52
N MET A 179 -22.65 9.18 -13.58
CA MET A 179 -22.47 8.23 -14.68
C MET A 179 -23.40 8.69 -15.80
N ASP A 180 -22.97 9.70 -16.54
CA ASP A 180 -23.74 10.27 -17.65
C ASP A 180 -23.30 9.73 -19.02
N GLY A 181 -22.34 8.80 -19.03
CA GLY A 181 -21.83 8.19 -20.26
C GLY A 181 -21.04 9.13 -21.16
N THR A 182 -20.72 10.34 -20.71
CA THR A 182 -19.95 11.29 -21.51
C THR A 182 -18.45 10.99 -21.51
N PRO A 183 -17.68 11.38 -22.55
CA PRO A 183 -16.22 11.25 -22.55
C PRO A 183 -15.52 12.02 -21.41
N THR A 184 -16.21 12.97 -20.82
CA THR A 184 -15.77 13.77 -19.67
C THR A 184 -16.20 13.19 -18.33
N GLU A 185 -16.86 12.02 -18.32
CA GLU A 185 -17.21 11.29 -17.11
C GLU A 185 -15.98 11.19 -16.21
N LYS A 186 -15.94 12.03 -15.19
CA LYS A 186 -14.89 11.98 -14.18
C LYS A 186 -15.13 10.72 -13.37
N ARG A 187 -14.52 9.62 -13.77
CA ARG A 187 -14.34 8.44 -12.91
C ARG A 187 -13.53 8.88 -11.71
N GLY A 188 -14.21 9.51 -10.77
CA GLY A 188 -13.63 9.81 -9.48
C GLY A 188 -13.15 8.48 -8.89
N GLY A 189 -11.89 8.40 -8.53
CA GLY A 189 -11.37 7.26 -7.78
C GLY A 189 -12.29 6.97 -6.60
N SER A 190 -12.31 5.73 -6.11
CA SER A 190 -13.09 5.37 -4.92
C SER A 190 -12.87 6.43 -3.85
N PRO A 191 -13.94 7.01 -3.27
CA PRO A 191 -13.77 8.04 -2.25
C PRO A 191 -12.86 7.48 -1.17
N SER A 192 -11.70 8.11 -0.97
CA SER A 192 -10.83 7.78 0.13
C SER A 192 -11.54 8.20 1.42
N GLY A 193 -11.71 7.27 2.31
CA GLY A 193 -12.30 7.51 3.62
C GLY A 193 -11.67 6.57 4.62
N LEU A 194 -12.03 6.72 5.88
CA LEU A 194 -11.56 5.82 6.94
C LEU A 194 -11.89 4.37 6.61
N LYS A 195 -10.95 3.49 6.86
CA LYS A 195 -11.07 2.04 6.70
C LYS A 195 -10.45 1.38 7.92
N ARG A 196 -11.19 0.51 8.59
CA ARG A 196 -10.60 -0.31 9.64
C ARG A 196 -9.98 -1.55 9.02
N LEU A 197 -8.71 -1.77 9.29
CA LEU A 197 -7.95 -2.91 8.80
C LEU A 197 -8.42 -4.22 9.43
N ILE A 198 -8.15 -5.33 8.76
CA ILE A 198 -8.39 -6.69 9.25
C ILE A 198 -7.04 -7.29 9.62
N ILE A 199 -6.90 -7.74 10.86
CA ILE A 199 -5.61 -8.22 11.39
C ILE A 199 -5.14 -9.51 10.71
N SER A 200 -6.07 -10.40 10.35
CA SER A 200 -5.82 -11.69 9.70
C SER A 200 -5.63 -11.59 8.18
N GLU A 201 -5.56 -10.37 7.63
CA GLU A 201 -5.34 -10.13 6.22
C GLU A 201 -4.10 -9.27 5.99
N PRO A 202 -3.50 -9.33 4.79
CA PRO A 202 -2.50 -8.35 4.38
C PRO A 202 -3.09 -6.95 4.36
N CYS A 203 -2.32 -5.98 4.84
CA CYS A 203 -2.72 -4.57 4.84
C CYS A 203 -3.07 -4.08 3.44
N LEU A 204 -3.98 -3.14 3.34
CA LEU A 204 -4.20 -2.38 2.11
C LEU A 204 -2.95 -1.55 1.78
N THR A 205 -2.79 -1.15 0.51
CA THR A 205 -1.67 -0.28 0.12
C THR A 205 -1.67 0.99 0.96
N ILE A 206 -0.65 1.16 1.80
CA ILE A 206 -0.45 2.35 2.61
C ILE A 206 -0.03 3.50 1.69
N THR A 207 -0.74 4.62 1.79
CA THR A 207 -0.51 5.86 1.03
C THR A 207 0.12 6.93 1.92
N GLY A 208 0.52 8.05 1.34
CA GLY A 208 0.99 9.21 2.10
C GLY A 208 -0.05 9.83 3.05
N ALA A 209 -1.33 9.42 2.93
CA ALA A 209 -2.42 9.85 3.80
C ALA A 209 -2.82 8.76 4.82
N ALA A 210 -1.95 7.80 5.10
CA ALA A 210 -2.24 6.61 5.92
C ALA A 210 -2.90 6.93 7.26
N THR A 211 -2.43 7.92 7.98
CA THR A 211 -2.98 8.37 9.28
C THR A 211 -4.40 8.90 9.20
N ARG A 212 -4.87 9.29 8.00
CA ARG A 212 -6.23 9.76 7.75
C ARG A 212 -7.14 8.72 7.12
N GLU A 213 -6.57 7.63 6.62
CA GLU A 213 -7.30 6.63 5.84
C GLU A 213 -7.42 5.29 6.56
N PHE A 214 -6.48 4.93 7.44
CA PHE A 214 -6.45 3.61 8.04
C PHE A 214 -6.62 3.68 9.55
N ILE A 215 -7.42 2.75 10.06
CA ILE A 215 -7.65 2.53 11.48
C ILE A 215 -7.06 1.17 11.83
N HIS A 216 -6.37 1.11 12.98
CA HIS A 216 -5.83 -0.12 13.52
C HIS A 216 -6.94 -1.18 13.67
N PRO A 217 -6.67 -2.46 13.41
CA PRO A 217 -7.70 -3.51 13.47
C PRO A 217 -8.31 -3.71 14.86
N PHE A 218 -7.56 -3.49 15.92
CA PHE A 218 -8.09 -3.64 17.28
C PHE A 218 -8.80 -2.37 17.76
N ARG A 219 -10.06 -2.53 18.22
CA ARG A 219 -10.88 -1.41 18.71
C ARG A 219 -10.31 -0.74 19.96
N GLU A 220 -9.66 -1.54 20.81
CA GLU A 220 -9.11 -1.09 22.08
C GLU A 220 -7.81 -0.27 21.92
N ARG A 221 -7.20 -0.35 20.78
CA ARG A 221 -6.03 0.45 20.46
C ARG A 221 -6.51 1.76 19.85
N LYS A 222 -6.61 2.78 20.69
CA LYS A 222 -6.62 4.16 20.20
C LYS A 222 -5.33 4.34 19.41
N GLN A 223 -5.47 4.68 18.14
CA GLN A 223 -4.36 5.22 17.39
C GLN A 223 -4.26 6.67 17.69
#